data_cab5c9ad690a1a00a53e483d2d5179f6
#
_entry.id   cab5c9ad690a1a00a53e483d2d5179f6
#
_cell.length_a   1.000
_cell.length_b   1.000
_cell.length_c   1.000
_cell.angle_alpha   90.00
_cell.angle_beta   90.00
_cell.angle_gamma   90.00
#
_symmetry.space_group_name_H-M   'P 1'
#
loop_
_entity.id
_entity.type
_entity.pdbx_description
1 polymer ?
#
loop_
_entity_poly.entity_id
_entity_poly.type
_entity_poly.pdbx_seq_one_letter_code
_entity_poly.pdbx_strand_id
1 'polypeptide(L)'
;RPSALLAGVDTHGRAGGGWGILPGIIMAAVTGWRCSSGWVLRGWGPLMCVLLGSLVALLMPLVGVEERCCSAPKGLALLRCQLWGSPDPAPAVQSTSLTVPFTALDVLPLRAKPSKEMVLEAKAALLQAQEMKKLGKREKAHKLLVHALSMNPDFVDALTELGTILEEEKDVVQADHLYTKALAISPCNKRALVSRDRTLPLVEEIDQRYFGIIDSKVRRLMSIPKGNSALRRVMEETYYHHIYHTVAIEGSTLTQSKARCLPIRCTTPHHPRDSHAHYAEVTSTGYQSLQEQNEAIGVDAAMKYINTTLLSRTGAITVSDILEIHRRVLGYVDPVEGGRLRTSQVFVGHHIPPHPRDLQRHMEELVQWLNSEETLQLHPVEYAALAHYKLVYVHPFVDGNGRTSRLLMNLVLMQAHYPPITIRKEQRSEYYAALDTANEGDVRPFIRFIAKCTEITLDTLLISTTEHAVGLPAASQDQACPDCKQTIPIHN
;
A
#
# COMPACT_ATOMS: atom_id res chain seq x y z
N ARG A 1 -21.11 -25.90 -45.68
CA ARG A 1 -20.54 -27.12 -46.31
C ARG A 1 -20.08 -26.84 -47.74
N PRO A 2 -19.10 -27.50 -48.32
CA PRO A 2 -18.13 -28.40 -47.70
C PRO A 2 -16.69 -28.23 -48.21
N SER A 3 -15.81 -29.05 -47.63
CA SER A 3 -14.84 -30.02 -48.17
C SER A 3 -13.42 -29.44 -48.37
N ALA A 4 -12.47 -29.97 -47.72
CA ALA A 4 -11.75 -31.24 -47.71
C ALA A 4 -10.59 -31.21 -48.71
N LEU A 5 -9.43 -31.62 -48.38
CA LEU A 5 -8.76 -32.92 -48.40
C LEU A 5 -7.24 -32.69 -48.32
N LEU A 6 -6.60 -33.38 -47.40
CA LEU A 6 -5.70 -34.53 -47.53
C LEU A 6 -4.31 -34.20 -48.13
N ALA A 7 -3.30 -34.61 -47.60
CA ALA A 7 -2.57 -35.79 -47.19
C ALA A 7 -1.10 -35.44 -47.32
N GLY A 8 -0.13 -35.96 -46.70
CA GLY A 8 0.21 -37.20 -46.08
C GLY A 8 1.70 -37.37 -46.08
N VAL A 9 2.16 -37.99 -45.04
CA VAL A 9 2.99 -39.19 -45.02
C VAL A 9 4.52 -39.04 -45.11
N ASP A 10 5.13 -39.43 -43.97
CA ASP A 10 6.25 -40.37 -43.72
C ASP A 10 7.66 -40.04 -44.24
N THR A 11 8.73 -40.41 -43.61
CA THR A 11 9.16 -41.40 -42.61
C THR A 11 10.67 -41.25 -42.37
N HIS A 12 11.13 -41.75 -41.21
CA HIS A 12 12.45 -42.34 -40.88
C HIS A 12 13.72 -41.47 -41.04
N GLY A 13 14.63 -41.46 -40.12
CA GLY A 13 15.16 -42.43 -39.21
C GLY A 13 16.43 -41.97 -38.49
N ARG A 14 16.56 -42.46 -37.33
CA ARG A 14 17.74 -42.93 -36.59
C ARG A 14 19.11 -42.25 -36.67
N ALA A 15 19.55 -41.95 -35.45
CA ALA A 15 20.76 -42.44 -34.79
C ALA A 15 22.03 -41.55 -34.78
N GLY A 16 22.47 -41.32 -33.59
CA GLY A 16 23.86 -41.56 -33.22
C GLY A 16 24.73 -40.41 -32.84
N GLY A 17 25.02 -40.36 -31.57
CA GLY A 17 26.40 -40.16 -31.14
C GLY A 17 26.91 -38.74 -30.82
N GLY A 18 27.00 -38.42 -29.59
CA GLY A 18 28.28 -38.33 -28.92
C GLY A 18 28.99 -36.95 -28.80
N TRP A 19 29.11 -36.53 -27.56
CA TRP A 19 30.27 -35.85 -26.95
C TRP A 19 30.74 -34.46 -27.43
N GLY A 20 30.85 -33.51 -26.46
CA GLY A 20 31.91 -32.53 -26.51
C GLY A 20 31.52 -31.11 -26.02
N ILE A 21 31.49 -30.86 -24.74
CA ILE A 21 32.31 -29.91 -23.94
C ILE A 21 32.49 -28.48 -24.50
N LEU A 22 31.87 -27.55 -23.81
CA LEU A 22 32.32 -26.25 -23.29
C LEU A 22 32.67 -25.09 -24.26
N PRO A 23 32.95 -23.89 -23.68
CA PRO A 23 31.96 -22.81 -23.49
C PRO A 23 32.37 -21.58 -24.29
N GLY A 24 31.46 -20.71 -24.52
CA GLY A 24 31.83 -19.44 -25.14
C GLY A 24 30.65 -18.55 -25.42
N ILE A 25 30.85 -17.33 -24.98
CA ILE A 25 30.17 -16.13 -25.46
C ILE A 25 29.05 -15.63 -24.55
N ILE A 26 29.47 -14.84 -23.59
CA ILE A 26 28.74 -13.63 -23.22
C ILE A 26 29.71 -12.47 -23.46
N MET A 27 29.55 -11.76 -24.55
CA MET A 27 30.06 -10.41 -24.75
C MET A 27 29.28 -9.76 -25.89
N ALA A 28 28.27 -8.99 -25.53
CA ALA A 28 27.76 -7.90 -26.38
C ALA A 28 26.69 -7.12 -25.62
N ALA A 29 27.08 -6.05 -24.97
CA ALA A 29 26.28 -4.84 -24.80
C ALA A 29 27.01 -3.78 -23.97
N VAL A 30 28.04 -3.18 -24.50
CA VAL A 30 28.49 -1.82 -24.13
C VAL A 30 29.13 -1.18 -25.34
N THR A 31 28.36 -0.60 -26.23
CA THR A 31 28.86 0.42 -27.13
C THR A 31 27.76 1.39 -27.45
N GLY A 32 27.88 2.62 -26.96
CA GLY A 32 26.94 3.67 -27.32
C GLY A 32 27.29 5.04 -26.76
N TRP A 33 28.57 5.46 -26.82
CA TRP A 33 28.91 6.88 -26.68
C TRP A 33 29.63 7.35 -27.94
N ARG A 34 28.95 8.14 -28.74
CA ARG A 34 29.55 8.89 -29.83
C ARG A 34 30.17 10.15 -29.26
N CYS A 35 31.49 10.24 -29.25
CA CYS A 35 32.21 11.52 -29.25
C CYS A 35 32.67 11.84 -30.68
N SER A 36 32.22 12.97 -31.17
CA SER A 36 32.68 13.57 -32.39
C SER A 36 34.02 14.27 -32.16
N SER A 37 35.10 13.62 -32.46
CA SER A 37 36.39 14.15 -32.92
C SER A 37 37.39 13.01 -32.97
N GLY A 38 37.85 12.72 -34.16
CA GLY A 38 38.70 11.59 -34.46
C GLY A 38 40.11 11.75 -33.91
N TRP A 39 40.52 10.76 -33.13
CA TRP A 39 41.88 10.23 -33.06
C TRP A 39 41.83 8.79 -32.65
N VAL A 40 42.34 7.95 -33.47
CA VAL A 40 42.44 6.51 -33.27
C VAL A 40 43.63 6.22 -32.38
N LEU A 41 43.42 5.73 -31.15
CA LEU A 41 44.40 5.04 -30.36
C LEU A 41 43.85 3.69 -29.97
N ARG A 42 44.12 2.68 -30.78
CA ARG A 42 43.87 1.27 -30.46
C ARG A 42 45.07 0.77 -29.59
N GLY A 43 44.78 0.24 -28.41
CA GLY A 43 45.67 -0.75 -27.76
C GLY A 43 45.96 -0.62 -26.28
N TRP A 44 45.61 0.47 -25.58
CA TRP A 44 46.11 0.68 -24.20
C TRP A 44 45.00 0.95 -23.14
N GLY A 45 43.74 0.81 -23.51
CA GLY A 45 42.59 1.13 -22.63
C GLY A 45 42.53 0.35 -21.31
N PRO A 46 42.68 -0.96 -21.27
CA PRO A 46 42.52 -1.73 -20.03
C PRO A 46 43.64 -1.52 -19.01
N LEU A 47 44.88 -1.33 -19.48
CA LEU A 47 46.01 -1.13 -18.59
C LEU A 47 46.02 0.24 -17.87
N MET A 48 45.56 1.27 -18.57
CA MET A 48 45.41 2.62 -17.99
C MET A 48 44.31 2.70 -16.94
N CYS A 49 43.23 1.99 -17.10
CA CYS A 49 42.17 1.92 -16.07
C CYS A 49 42.60 1.18 -14.81
N VAL A 50 43.39 0.13 -14.96
CA VAL A 50 43.95 -0.60 -13.82
C VAL A 50 45.02 0.22 -13.10
N LEU A 51 45.89 0.92 -13.83
CA LEU A 51 46.95 1.77 -13.25
C LEU A 51 46.39 3.02 -12.56
N LEU A 52 45.33 3.66 -13.13
CA LEU A 52 44.65 4.77 -12.49
C LEU A 52 43.84 4.34 -11.26
N GLY A 53 43.19 3.18 -11.34
CA GLY A 53 42.48 2.59 -10.19
C GLY A 53 43.45 2.25 -9.04
N SER A 54 44.64 1.70 -9.35
CA SER A 54 45.69 1.37 -8.35
C SER A 54 46.34 2.61 -7.76
N LEU A 55 46.53 3.68 -8.54
CA LEU A 55 47.12 4.95 -8.05
C LEU A 55 46.15 5.69 -7.12
N VAL A 56 44.81 5.66 -7.40
CA VAL A 56 43.80 6.22 -6.52
C VAL A 56 43.68 5.42 -5.23
N ALA A 57 43.82 4.08 -5.28
CA ALA A 57 43.81 3.23 -4.09
C ALA A 57 45.03 3.41 -3.19
N LEU A 58 46.20 3.76 -3.77
CA LEU A 58 47.43 3.99 -3.01
C LEU A 58 47.54 5.39 -2.38
N LEU A 59 46.82 6.37 -2.89
CA LEU A 59 46.80 7.75 -2.39
C LEU A 59 45.73 8.03 -1.33
N MET A 60 44.76 7.13 -1.17
CA MET A 60 43.63 7.31 -0.21
C MET A 60 44.02 7.22 1.29
N PRO A 61 45.07 6.50 1.71
CA PRO A 61 45.46 6.48 3.13
C PRO A 61 46.22 7.75 3.60
N LEU A 62 46.60 8.62 2.69
CA LEU A 62 47.42 9.82 3.03
C LEU A 62 46.57 11.10 3.26
N VAL A 63 45.29 11.04 2.99
CA VAL A 63 44.37 12.13 3.27
C VAL A 63 43.35 11.62 4.26
N GLY A 64 43.54 11.96 5.55
CA GLY A 64 42.62 11.59 6.65
C GLY A 64 41.19 12.05 6.40
N VAL A 65 40.38 11.21 5.78
CA VAL A 65 38.96 11.43 5.46
C VAL A 65 38.12 10.40 6.23
N GLU A 66 38.31 10.33 7.56
CA GLU A 66 37.48 9.45 8.40
C GLU A 66 36.23 10.15 9.01
N GLU A 67 36.06 11.47 8.85
CA GLU A 67 34.96 12.18 9.55
C GLU A 67 33.93 12.89 8.66
N ARG A 68 33.88 12.66 7.34
CA ARG A 68 32.89 13.34 6.46
C ARG A 68 31.91 12.45 5.73
N CYS A 69 31.61 11.27 6.21
CA CYS A 69 30.56 10.42 5.61
C CYS A 69 29.11 10.88 5.88
N CYS A 70 28.92 11.83 6.78
CA CYS A 70 27.57 12.23 7.22
C CYS A 70 26.96 13.43 6.46
N SER A 71 27.68 14.04 5.50
CA SER A 71 27.23 15.25 4.80
C SER A 71 26.87 15.06 3.32
N ALA A 72 26.86 13.83 2.81
CA ALA A 72 26.40 13.53 1.44
C ALA A 72 24.86 13.39 1.40
N PRO A 73 24.20 13.77 0.30
CA PRO A 73 22.75 13.56 0.15
C PRO A 73 22.40 12.09 0.39
N LYS A 74 21.35 11.86 1.19
CA LYS A 74 20.96 10.55 1.75
C LYS A 74 20.88 9.39 0.74
N GLY A 75 20.52 9.65 -0.51
CA GLY A 75 20.45 8.64 -1.57
C GLY A 75 21.83 8.10 -2.03
N LEU A 76 22.88 8.94 -2.04
CA LEU A 76 24.22 8.52 -2.41
C LEU A 76 24.95 7.76 -1.27
N ALA A 77 24.56 8.00 -0.01
CA ALA A 77 25.10 7.31 1.15
C ALA A 77 24.68 5.82 1.20
N LEU A 78 23.44 5.51 0.82
CA LEU A 78 22.96 4.13 0.72
C LEU A 78 23.71 3.32 -0.35
N LEU A 79 23.95 3.89 -1.52
CA LEU A 79 24.75 3.25 -2.57
C LEU A 79 26.20 3.03 -2.14
N ARG A 80 26.75 3.92 -1.32
CA ARG A 80 28.14 3.85 -0.87
C ARG A 80 28.34 2.82 0.25
N CYS A 81 27.36 2.66 1.16
CA CYS A 81 27.38 1.60 2.16
C CYS A 81 27.19 0.20 1.52
N GLN A 82 26.44 0.10 0.42
CA GLN A 82 26.28 -1.15 -0.34
C GLN A 82 27.50 -1.52 -1.20
N LEU A 83 28.26 -0.54 -1.69
CA LEU A 83 29.39 -0.78 -2.59
C LEU A 83 30.72 -1.07 -1.89
N TRP A 84 30.89 -0.75 -0.59
CA TRP A 84 32.21 -0.76 0.08
C TRP A 84 32.29 -1.52 1.41
N GLY A 85 31.29 -2.30 1.76
CA GLY A 85 31.30 -2.99 3.03
C GLY A 85 30.55 -4.29 3.08
N SER A 86 31.05 -5.37 2.46
CA SER A 86 30.87 -6.75 2.98
C SER A 86 31.54 -7.77 2.07
N PRO A 87 32.10 -8.89 2.60
CA PRO A 87 32.41 -10.04 1.79
C PRO A 87 31.12 -10.68 1.26
N ASP A 88 31.19 -11.26 0.04
CA ASP A 88 30.11 -11.81 -0.73
C ASP A 88 29.03 -12.52 0.10
N PRO A 89 27.76 -12.11 0.02
CA PRO A 89 26.66 -12.93 0.50
C PRO A 89 26.39 -14.05 -0.51
N ALA A 90 26.15 -15.24 -0.01
CA ALA A 90 25.55 -16.35 -0.74
C ALA A 90 24.32 -15.88 -1.54
N PRO A 91 23.95 -16.59 -2.66
CA PRO A 91 22.87 -16.14 -3.54
C PRO A 91 21.61 -15.91 -2.72
N ALA A 92 21.28 -14.67 -2.49
CA ALA A 92 20.09 -14.26 -1.81
C ALA A 92 18.89 -14.74 -2.64
N VAL A 93 18.04 -15.53 -2.03
CA VAL A 93 16.61 -15.56 -2.36
C VAL A 93 16.24 -14.10 -2.55
N GLN A 94 15.69 -13.75 -3.71
CA GLN A 94 15.26 -12.40 -4.03
C GLN A 94 14.25 -11.96 -2.97
N SER A 95 14.74 -11.38 -1.90
CA SER A 95 13.96 -10.58 -0.98
C SER A 95 13.41 -9.45 -1.84
N THR A 96 12.12 -9.50 -2.12
CA THR A 96 11.41 -8.37 -2.71
C THR A 96 11.58 -7.21 -1.74
N SER A 97 12.61 -6.43 -2.00
CA SER A 97 12.88 -5.20 -1.27
C SER A 97 11.65 -4.33 -1.36
N LEU A 98 10.89 -4.25 -0.27
CA LEU A 98 9.77 -3.32 -0.07
C LEU A 98 10.25 -1.86 -0.01
N THR A 99 11.36 -1.56 -0.66
CA THR A 99 11.75 -0.20 -0.98
C THR A 99 10.76 0.28 -2.04
N VAL A 100 9.76 1.01 -1.56
CA VAL A 100 8.88 1.77 -2.44
C VAL A 100 9.79 2.55 -3.40
N PRO A 101 9.80 2.28 -4.73
CA PRO A 101 10.67 2.98 -5.67
C PRO A 101 10.10 4.37 -6.03
N PHE A 102 9.34 4.96 -5.13
CA PHE A 102 9.17 6.39 -5.09
C PHE A 102 10.35 6.94 -4.31
N THR A 103 11.02 7.91 -4.85
CA THR A 103 11.97 8.77 -4.16
C THR A 103 11.26 9.55 -3.04
N ALA A 104 10.57 8.82 -2.17
CA ALA A 104 9.89 9.33 -0.98
C ALA A 104 10.88 9.83 0.09
N LEU A 105 12.18 9.68 -0.17
CA LEU A 105 13.24 10.07 0.76
C LEU A 105 13.54 11.58 0.79
N ASP A 106 12.94 12.38 -0.10
CA ASP A 106 13.25 13.80 -0.17
C ASP A 106 12.33 14.69 0.68
N VAL A 107 11.27 14.15 1.28
CA VAL A 107 10.36 14.93 2.13
C VAL A 107 10.07 14.16 3.42
N LEU A 108 11.03 14.18 4.36
CA LEU A 108 10.71 13.87 5.74
C LEU A 108 9.70 14.92 6.25
N PRO A 109 8.61 14.50 6.92
CA PRO A 109 7.64 15.44 7.46
C PRO A 109 8.36 16.48 8.30
N LEU A 110 7.99 17.75 8.13
CA LEU A 110 8.47 18.89 8.92
C LEU A 110 7.94 18.76 10.36
N ARG A 111 8.46 17.80 11.11
CA ARG A 111 8.25 17.78 12.55
C ARG A 111 9.02 18.95 13.16
N ALA A 112 8.37 19.67 14.08
CA ALA A 112 9.04 20.68 14.86
C ALA A 112 10.27 20.05 15.54
N LYS A 113 11.45 20.63 15.33
CA LYS A 113 12.68 20.13 15.97
C LYS A 113 12.51 20.19 17.47
N PRO A 114 12.85 19.12 18.22
CA PRO A 114 12.77 19.13 19.66
C PRO A 114 13.65 20.25 20.24
N SER A 115 13.19 20.89 21.33
CA SER A 115 13.97 21.90 22.02
C SER A 115 15.28 21.32 22.57
N LYS A 116 16.26 22.17 22.86
CA LYS A 116 17.53 21.71 23.43
C LYS A 116 17.31 20.97 24.75
N GLU A 117 16.36 21.42 25.55
CA GLU A 117 15.97 20.81 26.83
C GLU A 117 15.38 19.41 26.62
N MET A 118 14.45 19.26 25.67
CA MET A 118 13.87 17.94 25.32
C MET A 118 14.94 16.95 24.83
N VAL A 119 15.91 17.43 24.04
CA VAL A 119 17.03 16.57 23.60
C VAL A 119 17.92 16.14 24.77
N LEU A 120 18.19 17.03 25.74
CA LEU A 120 18.96 16.69 26.93
C LEU A 120 18.22 15.70 27.83
N GLU A 121 16.92 15.92 28.02
CA GLU A 121 16.05 15.00 28.78
C GLU A 121 15.98 13.62 28.13
N ALA A 122 15.80 13.55 26.82
CA ALA A 122 15.81 12.29 26.08
C ALA A 122 17.15 11.54 26.25
N LYS A 123 18.28 12.23 26.23
CA LYS A 123 19.61 11.62 26.49
C LYS A 123 19.73 11.12 27.93
N ALA A 124 19.28 11.88 28.91
CA ALA A 124 19.29 11.46 30.32
C ALA A 124 18.42 10.22 30.53
N ALA A 125 17.22 10.20 29.93
CA ALA A 125 16.33 9.04 29.98
C ALA A 125 16.95 7.78 29.33
N LEU A 126 17.66 7.93 28.19
CA LEU A 126 18.38 6.82 27.56
C LEU A 126 19.46 6.26 28.49
N LEU A 127 20.28 7.11 29.11
CA LEU A 127 21.32 6.65 30.06
C LEU A 127 20.73 5.92 31.24
N GLN A 128 19.64 6.44 31.83
CA GLN A 128 18.94 5.75 32.90
C GLN A 128 18.33 4.41 32.44
N ALA A 129 17.80 4.36 31.22
CA ALA A 129 17.28 3.10 30.67
C ALA A 129 18.35 2.03 30.52
N GLN A 130 19.52 2.43 30.02
CA GLN A 130 20.68 1.51 29.91
C GLN A 130 21.12 0.99 31.27
N GLU A 131 21.11 1.81 32.31
CA GLU A 131 21.42 1.40 33.70
C GLU A 131 20.36 0.46 34.24
N MET A 132 19.08 0.77 34.02
CA MET A 132 17.98 -0.12 34.43
C MET A 132 18.04 -1.48 33.70
N LYS A 133 18.43 -1.50 32.43
CA LYS A 133 18.64 -2.74 31.66
C LYS A 133 19.76 -3.59 32.28
N LYS A 134 20.92 -2.99 32.63
CA LYS A 134 22.03 -3.69 33.30
C LYS A 134 21.59 -4.28 34.65
N LEU A 135 20.71 -3.61 35.38
CA LEU A 135 20.13 -4.08 36.65
C LEU A 135 19.01 -5.12 36.46
N GLY A 136 18.72 -5.56 35.23
CA GLY A 136 17.66 -6.51 34.92
C GLY A 136 16.25 -5.94 35.01
N LYS A 137 16.07 -4.63 35.24
CA LYS A 137 14.79 -3.96 35.38
C LYS A 137 14.23 -3.53 34.01
N ARG A 138 13.90 -4.52 33.14
CA ARG A 138 13.53 -4.32 31.73
C ARG A 138 12.30 -3.41 31.55
N GLU A 139 11.23 -3.62 32.30
CA GLU A 139 10.02 -2.77 32.22
C GLU A 139 10.29 -1.30 32.50
N LYS A 140 11.21 -1.00 33.46
CA LYS A 140 11.60 0.39 33.74
C LYS A 140 12.43 0.96 32.61
N ALA A 141 13.35 0.17 32.05
CA ALA A 141 14.13 0.58 30.88
C ALA A 141 13.22 0.85 29.68
N HIS A 142 12.23 0.01 29.40
CA HIS A 142 11.23 0.21 28.35
C HIS A 142 10.49 1.55 28.53
N LYS A 143 9.92 1.80 29.71
CA LYS A 143 9.21 3.07 30.00
C LYS A 143 10.09 4.30 29.81
N LEU A 144 11.35 4.25 30.23
CA LEU A 144 12.31 5.34 30.07
C LEU A 144 12.65 5.58 28.59
N LEU A 145 12.77 4.53 27.77
CA LEU A 145 13.01 4.67 26.33
C LEU A 145 11.79 5.21 25.59
N VAL A 146 10.58 4.78 25.95
CA VAL A 146 9.33 5.37 25.44
C VAL A 146 9.26 6.85 25.78
N HIS A 147 9.63 7.23 27.02
CA HIS A 147 9.71 8.63 27.41
C HIS A 147 10.78 9.40 26.61
N ALA A 148 11.98 8.83 26.42
CA ALA A 148 13.01 9.45 25.58
C ALA A 148 12.52 9.72 24.15
N LEU A 149 11.76 8.76 23.57
CA LEU A 149 11.19 8.90 22.23
C LEU A 149 10.00 9.86 22.17
N SER A 150 9.26 10.07 23.26
CA SER A 150 8.24 11.12 23.33
C SER A 150 8.83 12.51 23.31
N MET A 151 10.03 12.69 23.89
CA MET A 151 10.78 13.95 23.87
C MET A 151 11.50 14.16 22.54
N ASN A 152 12.09 13.10 21.98
CA ASN A 152 12.79 13.15 20.70
C ASN A 152 12.46 11.89 19.87
N PRO A 153 11.42 11.92 19.01
CA PRO A 153 10.96 10.79 18.23
C PRO A 153 12.00 10.23 17.23
N ASP A 154 13.00 11.05 16.85
CA ASP A 154 14.04 10.73 15.90
C ASP A 154 15.37 10.33 16.58
N PHE A 155 15.32 9.98 17.86
CA PHE A 155 16.51 9.61 18.62
C PHE A 155 16.93 8.18 18.29
N VAL A 156 17.87 8.02 17.35
CA VAL A 156 18.32 6.75 16.78
C VAL A 156 18.80 5.75 17.84
N ASP A 157 19.57 6.22 18.84
CA ASP A 157 20.07 5.33 19.88
C ASP A 157 18.95 4.79 20.78
N ALA A 158 17.94 5.62 21.09
CA ALA A 158 16.79 5.18 21.87
C ALA A 158 15.89 4.22 21.08
N LEU A 159 15.71 4.46 19.77
CA LEU A 159 15.01 3.54 18.87
C LEU A 159 15.69 2.18 18.84
N THR A 160 17.01 2.17 18.65
CA THR A 160 17.80 0.94 18.57
C THR A 160 17.78 0.17 19.90
N GLU A 161 17.90 0.87 21.02
CA GLU A 161 17.90 0.26 22.36
C GLU A 161 16.53 -0.31 22.73
N LEU A 162 15.43 0.41 22.42
CA LEU A 162 14.07 -0.08 22.62
C LEU A 162 13.80 -1.30 21.73
N GLY A 163 14.24 -1.27 20.47
CA GLY A 163 14.17 -2.41 19.57
C GLY A 163 14.86 -3.65 20.15
N THR A 164 16.02 -3.47 20.80
CA THR A 164 16.72 -4.58 21.45
C THR A 164 15.90 -5.17 22.62
N ILE A 165 15.25 -4.34 23.42
CA ILE A 165 14.40 -4.82 24.53
C ILE A 165 13.21 -5.61 23.98
N LEU A 166 12.53 -5.09 22.96
CA LEU A 166 11.39 -5.77 22.34
C LEU A 166 11.78 -7.10 21.70
N GLU A 167 12.95 -7.15 21.06
CA GLU A 167 13.48 -8.40 20.50
C GLU A 167 13.75 -9.45 21.60
N GLU A 168 14.30 -9.04 22.75
CA GLU A 168 14.46 -9.89 23.91
C GLU A 168 13.12 -10.38 24.48
N GLU A 169 12.06 -9.57 24.40
CA GLU A 169 10.67 -9.86 24.77
C GLU A 169 9.93 -10.71 23.71
N LYS A 170 10.58 -11.07 22.60
CA LYS A 170 10.05 -11.82 21.47
C LYS A 170 9.03 -11.03 20.61
N ASP A 171 8.91 -9.74 20.80
CA ASP A 171 8.17 -8.87 19.87
C ASP A 171 9.06 -8.43 18.72
N VAL A 172 9.36 -9.40 17.85
CA VAL A 172 10.28 -9.22 16.72
C VAL A 172 9.73 -8.21 15.70
N VAL A 173 8.40 -8.15 15.55
CA VAL A 173 7.73 -7.26 14.59
C VAL A 173 7.92 -5.79 14.98
N GLN A 174 7.69 -5.47 16.26
CA GLN A 174 7.88 -4.12 16.76
C GLN A 174 9.37 -3.75 16.82
N ALA A 175 10.24 -4.71 17.19
CA ALA A 175 11.68 -4.50 17.18
C ALA A 175 12.19 -4.13 15.79
N ASP A 176 11.82 -4.88 14.75
CA ASP A 176 12.21 -4.62 13.36
C ASP A 176 11.68 -3.27 12.85
N HIS A 177 10.45 -2.90 13.22
CA HIS A 177 9.90 -1.58 12.93
C HIS A 177 10.77 -0.44 13.49
N LEU A 178 11.21 -0.54 14.76
CA LEU A 178 12.08 0.46 15.37
C LEU A 178 13.46 0.51 14.73
N TYR A 179 14.04 -0.63 14.35
CA TYR A 179 15.29 -0.67 13.60
C TYR A 179 15.15 -0.05 12.21
N THR A 180 14.04 -0.32 11.52
CA THR A 180 13.72 0.30 10.23
C THR A 180 13.60 1.81 10.35
N LYS A 181 12.91 2.31 11.39
CA LYS A 181 12.81 3.75 11.67
C LYS A 181 14.18 4.37 12.01
N ALA A 182 14.99 3.69 12.80
CA ALA A 182 16.35 4.13 13.11
C ALA A 182 17.21 4.25 11.83
N LEU A 183 17.09 3.31 10.90
CA LEU A 183 17.80 3.31 9.62
C LEU A 183 17.25 4.33 8.62
N ALA A 184 15.97 4.66 8.65
CA ALA A 184 15.40 5.75 7.86
C ALA A 184 16.03 7.10 8.26
N ILE A 185 16.34 7.29 9.56
CA ILE A 185 16.97 8.50 10.09
C ILE A 185 18.50 8.46 9.88
N SER A 186 19.12 7.31 10.17
CA SER A 186 20.57 7.09 10.08
C SER A 186 20.91 5.80 9.34
N PRO A 187 21.00 5.84 7.98
CA PRO A 187 21.17 4.64 7.14
C PRO A 187 22.44 3.82 7.44
N CYS A 188 23.48 4.45 7.98
CA CYS A 188 24.77 3.80 8.30
C CYS A 188 24.90 3.37 9.77
N ASN A 189 23.81 3.34 10.55
CA ASN A 189 23.88 2.88 11.94
C ASN A 189 24.12 1.38 11.99
N LYS A 190 25.36 0.98 12.32
CA LYS A 190 25.79 -0.44 12.33
C LYS A 190 24.97 -1.31 13.28
N ARG A 191 24.58 -0.80 14.46
CA ARG A 191 23.76 -1.56 15.42
C ARG A 191 22.38 -1.86 14.87
N ALA A 192 21.73 -0.85 14.30
CA ALA A 192 20.40 -1.01 13.70
C ALA A 192 20.46 -1.92 12.45
N LEU A 193 21.49 -1.82 11.62
CA LEU A 193 21.72 -2.71 10.46
C LEU A 193 21.81 -4.17 10.89
N VAL A 194 22.74 -4.49 11.78
CA VAL A 194 22.94 -5.88 12.25
C VAL A 194 21.68 -6.44 12.94
N SER A 195 20.99 -5.61 13.70
CA SER A 195 19.75 -6.05 14.37
C SER A 195 18.62 -6.29 13.36
N ARG A 196 18.46 -5.41 12.39
CA ARG A 196 17.45 -5.57 11.34
C ARG A 196 17.75 -6.77 10.43
N ASP A 197 18.99 -7.00 10.05
CA ASP A 197 19.40 -8.17 9.26
C ASP A 197 19.00 -9.50 9.94
N ARG A 198 18.95 -9.52 11.27
CA ARG A 198 18.53 -10.67 12.06
C ARG A 198 17.00 -10.76 12.18
N THR A 199 16.30 -9.63 12.36
CA THR A 199 14.87 -9.61 12.60
C THR A 199 14.05 -9.70 11.31
N LEU A 200 14.51 -9.10 10.22
CA LEU A 200 13.79 -9.02 8.96
C LEU A 200 13.33 -10.40 8.42
N PRO A 201 14.16 -11.44 8.33
CA PRO A 201 13.72 -12.75 7.84
C PRO A 201 12.63 -13.37 8.72
N LEU A 202 12.68 -13.14 10.03
CA LEU A 202 11.67 -13.64 10.97
C LEU A 202 10.33 -12.93 10.78
N VAL A 203 10.38 -11.63 10.55
CA VAL A 203 9.19 -10.81 10.28
C VAL A 203 8.57 -11.22 8.94
N GLU A 204 9.37 -11.41 7.90
CA GLU A 204 8.91 -11.90 6.61
C GLU A 204 8.25 -13.29 6.73
N GLU A 205 8.83 -14.21 7.51
CA GLU A 205 8.21 -15.51 7.78
C GLU A 205 6.85 -15.38 8.49
N ILE A 206 6.74 -14.48 9.48
CA ILE A 206 5.48 -14.21 10.18
C ILE A 206 4.43 -13.68 9.21
N ASP A 207 4.78 -12.72 8.37
CA ASP A 207 3.87 -12.11 7.40
C ASP A 207 3.42 -13.13 6.34
N GLN A 208 4.34 -13.94 5.80
CA GLN A 208 4.01 -15.00 4.84
C GLN A 208 3.11 -16.08 5.45
N ARG A 209 3.34 -16.45 6.70
CA ARG A 209 2.47 -17.39 7.43
C ARG A 209 1.07 -16.81 7.59
N TYR A 210 0.96 -15.51 7.88
CA TYR A 210 -0.31 -14.83 8.03
C TYR A 210 -1.07 -14.77 6.69
N PHE A 211 -0.39 -14.46 5.60
CA PHE A 211 -0.97 -14.52 4.26
C PHE A 211 -1.47 -15.93 3.90
N GLY A 212 -0.72 -16.98 4.25
CA GLY A 212 -1.14 -18.37 4.06
C GLY A 212 -2.44 -18.71 4.80
N ILE A 213 -2.67 -18.14 5.99
CA ILE A 213 -3.94 -18.29 6.73
C ILE A 213 -5.08 -17.61 5.96
N ILE A 214 -4.87 -16.39 5.48
CA ILE A 214 -5.85 -15.64 4.67
C ILE A 214 -6.21 -16.44 3.41
N ASP A 215 -5.21 -16.94 2.69
CA ASP A 215 -5.41 -17.75 1.47
C ASP A 215 -6.24 -19.01 1.74
N SER A 216 -6.00 -19.66 2.87
CA SER A 216 -6.78 -20.83 3.25
C SER A 216 -8.27 -20.49 3.46
N LYS A 217 -8.54 -19.33 4.05
CA LYS A 217 -9.91 -18.82 4.24
C LYS A 217 -10.56 -18.43 2.91
N VAL A 218 -9.82 -17.82 1.99
CA VAL A 218 -10.30 -17.51 0.62
C VAL A 218 -10.66 -18.80 -0.12
N ARG A 219 -9.80 -19.82 -0.10
CA ARG A 219 -10.11 -21.12 -0.74
C ARG A 219 -11.37 -21.76 -0.14
N ARG A 220 -11.57 -21.68 1.18
CA ARG A 220 -12.79 -22.16 1.82
C ARG A 220 -14.02 -21.36 1.36
N LEU A 221 -13.93 -20.05 1.27
CA LEU A 221 -15.01 -19.20 0.76
C LEU A 221 -15.36 -19.55 -0.70
N MET A 222 -14.36 -19.73 -1.56
CA MET A 222 -14.55 -20.09 -2.96
C MET A 222 -15.15 -21.49 -3.14
N SER A 223 -14.99 -22.39 -2.18
CA SER A 223 -15.62 -23.72 -2.22
C SER A 223 -17.13 -23.70 -1.92
N ILE A 224 -17.66 -22.59 -1.41
CA ILE A 224 -19.09 -22.43 -1.15
C ILE A 224 -19.84 -22.23 -2.49
N PRO A 225 -20.92 -22.99 -2.74
CA PRO A 225 -21.68 -22.84 -3.98
C PRO A 225 -22.19 -21.43 -4.19
N LYS A 226 -22.05 -20.88 -5.41
CA LYS A 226 -22.51 -19.51 -5.76
C LYS A 226 -24.02 -19.29 -5.52
N GLY A 227 -24.80 -20.36 -5.48
CA GLY A 227 -26.23 -20.33 -5.16
C GLY A 227 -26.57 -20.25 -3.69
N ASN A 228 -25.60 -20.27 -2.78
CA ASN A 228 -25.84 -20.19 -1.34
C ASN A 228 -26.52 -18.87 -0.97
N SER A 229 -27.74 -18.94 -0.44
CA SER A 229 -28.56 -17.78 -0.10
C SER A 229 -28.00 -16.97 1.06
N ALA A 230 -27.38 -17.66 2.04
CA ALA A 230 -26.76 -17.01 3.18
C ALA A 230 -25.51 -16.19 2.74
N LEU A 231 -24.68 -16.77 1.86
CA LEU A 231 -23.53 -16.05 1.28
C LEU A 231 -23.98 -14.80 0.52
N ARG A 232 -25.01 -14.93 -0.34
CA ARG A 232 -25.53 -13.80 -1.10
C ARG A 232 -26.02 -12.68 -0.20
N ARG A 233 -26.79 -13.02 0.84
CA ARG A 233 -27.31 -12.04 1.80
C ARG A 233 -26.18 -11.32 2.56
N VAL A 234 -25.19 -12.05 3.06
CA VAL A 234 -24.08 -11.42 3.80
C VAL A 234 -23.17 -10.59 2.89
N MET A 235 -22.99 -10.98 1.62
CA MET A 235 -22.25 -10.16 0.65
C MET A 235 -23.01 -8.85 0.35
N GLU A 236 -24.33 -8.89 0.26
CA GLU A 236 -25.15 -7.69 0.11
C GLU A 236 -25.04 -6.78 1.35
N GLU A 237 -25.10 -7.33 2.56
CA GLU A 237 -24.86 -6.56 3.79
C GLU A 237 -23.46 -5.94 3.80
N THR A 238 -22.44 -6.71 3.43
CA THR A 238 -21.05 -6.22 3.38
C THR A 238 -20.91 -5.07 2.37
N TYR A 239 -21.65 -5.10 1.26
CA TYR A 239 -21.69 -4.01 0.28
C TYR A 239 -22.18 -2.70 0.91
N TYR A 240 -23.31 -2.72 1.62
CA TYR A 240 -23.83 -1.52 2.29
C TYR A 240 -22.96 -1.08 3.48
N HIS A 241 -22.35 -2.03 4.19
CA HIS A 241 -21.36 -1.73 5.23
C HIS A 241 -20.17 -0.98 4.64
N HIS A 242 -19.68 -1.40 3.47
CA HIS A 242 -18.58 -0.70 2.82
C HIS A 242 -18.94 0.76 2.50
N ILE A 243 -20.12 1.01 1.92
CA ILE A 243 -20.57 2.37 1.63
C ILE A 243 -20.62 3.21 2.91
N TYR A 244 -21.28 2.68 3.96
CA TYR A 244 -21.41 3.37 5.23
C TYR A 244 -20.05 3.69 5.86
N HIS A 245 -19.20 2.69 6.03
CA HIS A 245 -17.92 2.88 6.73
C HIS A 245 -16.96 3.77 5.94
N THR A 246 -16.92 3.67 4.61
CA THR A 246 -16.00 4.47 3.82
C THR A 246 -16.32 5.96 3.84
N VAL A 247 -17.61 6.36 3.95
CA VAL A 247 -17.97 7.77 4.15
C VAL A 247 -17.83 8.20 5.62
N ALA A 248 -18.11 7.29 6.57
CA ALA A 248 -18.00 7.58 8.00
C ALA A 248 -16.53 7.79 8.45
N ILE A 249 -15.56 7.15 7.80
CA ILE A 249 -14.12 7.41 8.02
C ILE A 249 -13.79 8.87 7.70
N GLU A 250 -14.40 9.45 6.67
CA GLU A 250 -14.18 10.85 6.29
C GLU A 250 -14.95 11.85 7.18
N GLY A 251 -15.78 11.37 8.09
CA GLY A 251 -16.48 12.19 9.07
C GLY A 251 -17.99 12.31 8.84
N SER A 252 -18.56 11.57 7.88
CA SER A 252 -20.00 11.55 7.66
C SER A 252 -20.76 11.06 8.91
N THR A 253 -21.86 11.72 9.22
CA THR A 253 -22.74 11.39 10.35
C THR A 253 -23.93 10.52 9.94
N LEU A 254 -24.00 10.11 8.66
CA LEU A 254 -25.02 9.18 8.16
C LEU A 254 -25.10 7.93 9.03
N THR A 255 -26.32 7.49 9.29
CA THR A 255 -26.53 6.17 9.94
C THR A 255 -26.45 5.06 8.90
N GLN A 256 -26.10 3.85 9.37
CA GLN A 256 -26.00 2.68 8.51
C GLN A 256 -27.32 2.36 7.78
N SER A 257 -28.48 2.53 8.44
CA SER A 257 -29.80 2.36 7.83
C SER A 257 -30.07 3.34 6.70
N LYS A 258 -29.71 4.61 6.87
CA LYS A 258 -29.79 5.61 5.80
C LYS A 258 -28.88 5.29 4.63
N ALA A 259 -27.60 4.95 4.89
CA ALA A 259 -26.66 4.57 3.85
C ALA A 259 -27.15 3.36 3.02
N ARG A 260 -27.87 2.42 3.63
CA ARG A 260 -28.48 1.27 2.96
C ARG A 260 -29.66 1.66 2.05
N CYS A 261 -30.46 2.63 2.46
CA CYS A 261 -31.67 3.02 1.71
C CYS A 261 -31.38 3.88 0.48
N LEU A 262 -30.30 4.67 0.49
CA LEU A 262 -29.97 5.62 -0.58
C LEU A 262 -29.74 4.97 -1.95
N PRO A 263 -28.95 3.88 -2.08
CA PRO A 263 -28.72 3.23 -3.37
C PRO A 263 -29.95 2.64 -4.02
N ILE A 264 -30.95 2.23 -3.22
CA ILE A 264 -32.19 1.60 -3.70
C ILE A 264 -33.10 2.63 -4.40
N ARG A 265 -33.10 3.88 -3.93
CA ARG A 265 -33.91 4.96 -4.51
C ARG A 265 -33.40 5.44 -5.87
N CYS A 266 -32.07 5.26 -6.15
CA CYS A 266 -31.46 5.73 -7.40
C CYS A 266 -31.55 4.72 -8.56
N THR A 267 -32.15 3.55 -8.37
CA THR A 267 -32.25 2.51 -9.42
C THR A 267 -33.41 2.72 -10.41
N THR A 268 -34.30 3.70 -10.20
CA THR A 268 -35.27 4.10 -11.21
C THR A 268 -34.58 4.92 -12.30
N PRO A 269 -34.82 4.59 -13.61
CA PRO A 269 -34.15 5.30 -14.70
C PRO A 269 -34.81 6.67 -14.89
N HIS A 270 -34.41 7.66 -14.11
CA HIS A 270 -34.74 9.06 -14.36
C HIS A 270 -33.55 9.79 -14.97
N HIS A 271 -33.83 10.58 -15.96
CA HIS A 271 -32.90 11.44 -16.70
C HIS A 271 -32.05 12.28 -15.73
N PRO A 272 -30.77 12.54 -15.98
CA PRO A 272 -29.87 13.32 -15.10
C PRO A 272 -30.38 14.73 -14.74
N ARG A 273 -31.34 15.26 -15.47
CA ARG A 273 -31.96 16.58 -15.21
C ARG A 273 -33.02 16.58 -14.13
N ASP A 274 -33.63 15.42 -13.83
CA ASP A 274 -34.77 15.36 -12.88
C ASP A 274 -34.32 15.02 -11.47
N SER A 275 -33.07 14.58 -11.28
CA SER A 275 -32.54 14.20 -9.97
C SER A 275 -32.40 15.36 -8.98
N HIS A 276 -32.21 16.58 -9.46
CA HIS A 276 -32.08 17.75 -8.58
C HIS A 276 -33.39 18.22 -7.96
N ALA A 277 -34.53 17.97 -8.61
CA ALA A 277 -35.84 18.41 -8.12
C ALA A 277 -36.42 17.51 -7.02
N HIS A 278 -36.15 16.20 -7.06
CA HIS A 278 -36.65 15.25 -6.06
C HIS A 278 -35.89 15.27 -4.72
N TYR A 279 -34.65 15.74 -4.72
CA TYR A 279 -33.82 15.80 -3.49
C TYR A 279 -34.23 16.97 -2.58
N ALA A 280 -34.84 17.99 -3.08
CA ALA A 280 -35.23 19.19 -2.32
C ALA A 280 -36.37 18.94 -1.32
N GLU A 281 -37.18 17.90 -1.54
CA GLU A 281 -38.44 17.70 -0.80
C GLU A 281 -38.34 16.78 0.43
N VAL A 282 -37.18 16.09 0.61
CA VAL A 282 -37.02 15.07 1.68
C VAL A 282 -36.26 15.59 2.91
N THR A 283 -35.75 16.81 2.91
CA THR A 283 -34.82 17.22 3.97
C THR A 283 -35.28 18.43 4.76
N SER A 284 -35.96 18.19 5.88
CA SER A 284 -36.00 19.13 7.02
C SER A 284 -34.71 19.16 7.82
N THR A 285 -33.66 18.42 7.42
CA THR A 285 -32.34 18.33 8.06
C THR A 285 -31.29 18.90 7.12
N GLY A 286 -30.94 20.10 7.31
CA GLY A 286 -29.93 20.96 6.71
C GLY A 286 -29.00 20.46 5.59
N TYR A 287 -28.35 21.39 4.91
CA TYR A 287 -27.43 21.22 3.78
C TYR A 287 -26.34 20.13 3.99
N GLN A 288 -25.82 19.96 5.19
CA GLN A 288 -24.85 18.90 5.52
C GLN A 288 -25.41 17.48 5.29
N SER A 289 -26.66 17.22 5.64
CA SER A 289 -27.27 15.90 5.45
C SER A 289 -27.41 15.53 3.95
N LEU A 290 -27.64 16.49 3.08
CA LEU A 290 -27.71 16.26 1.62
C LEU A 290 -26.33 15.96 1.03
N GLN A 291 -25.32 16.68 1.44
CA GLN A 291 -23.95 16.42 1.01
C GLN A 291 -23.49 15.00 1.40
N GLU A 292 -23.70 14.60 2.66
CA GLU A 292 -23.37 13.26 3.14
C GLU A 292 -24.12 12.16 2.39
N GLN A 293 -25.39 12.38 2.04
CA GLN A 293 -26.15 11.47 1.20
C GLN A 293 -25.55 11.34 -0.20
N ASN A 294 -25.17 12.46 -0.81
CA ASN A 294 -24.53 12.50 -2.12
C ASN A 294 -23.17 11.81 -2.12
N GLU A 295 -22.39 11.91 -1.05
CA GLU A 295 -21.14 11.14 -0.87
C GLU A 295 -21.38 9.63 -0.91
N ALA A 296 -22.41 9.14 -0.20
CA ALA A 296 -22.76 7.73 -0.20
C ALA A 296 -23.24 7.25 -1.57
N ILE A 297 -24.05 8.06 -2.28
CA ILE A 297 -24.50 7.79 -3.65
C ILE A 297 -23.31 7.73 -4.60
N GLY A 298 -22.34 8.63 -4.45
CA GLY A 298 -21.14 8.65 -5.27
C GLY A 298 -20.30 7.38 -5.10
N VAL A 299 -20.12 6.91 -3.86
CA VAL A 299 -19.45 5.65 -3.57
C VAL A 299 -20.20 4.47 -4.18
N ASP A 300 -21.52 4.41 -4.05
CA ASP A 300 -22.36 3.37 -4.67
C ASP A 300 -22.21 3.34 -6.20
N ALA A 301 -22.26 4.50 -6.85
CA ALA A 301 -22.07 4.62 -8.29
C ALA A 301 -20.67 4.15 -8.74
N ALA A 302 -19.65 4.45 -7.96
CA ALA A 302 -18.28 4.00 -8.22
C ALA A 302 -18.13 2.47 -8.02
N MET A 303 -18.71 1.89 -6.97
CA MET A 303 -18.70 0.44 -6.76
C MET A 303 -19.45 -0.31 -7.86
N LYS A 304 -20.59 0.19 -8.30
CA LYS A 304 -21.33 -0.38 -9.43
C LYS A 304 -20.48 -0.36 -10.71
N TYR A 305 -19.80 0.74 -11.00
CA TYR A 305 -18.90 0.85 -12.14
C TYR A 305 -17.75 -0.16 -12.06
N ILE A 306 -17.10 -0.31 -10.90
CA ILE A 306 -16.08 -1.32 -10.69
C ILE A 306 -16.62 -2.72 -11.00
N ASN A 307 -17.78 -3.09 -10.41
CA ASN A 307 -18.35 -4.41 -10.55
C ASN A 307 -18.83 -4.73 -11.97
N THR A 308 -19.42 -3.76 -12.67
CA THR A 308 -20.02 -4.00 -13.99
C THR A 308 -19.06 -3.78 -15.14
N THR A 309 -18.08 -2.90 -14.99
CA THR A 309 -17.21 -2.47 -16.09
C THR A 309 -15.76 -2.91 -15.89
N LEU A 310 -15.14 -2.62 -14.73
CA LEU A 310 -13.71 -2.87 -14.56
C LEU A 310 -13.42 -4.34 -14.31
N LEU A 311 -14.22 -5.05 -13.54
CA LEU A 311 -14.03 -6.48 -13.29
C LEU A 311 -14.39 -7.37 -14.49
N SER A 312 -15.27 -6.90 -15.36
CA SER A 312 -15.63 -7.63 -16.59
C SER A 312 -14.62 -7.43 -17.72
N ARG A 313 -13.79 -6.40 -17.63
CA ARG A 313 -12.77 -6.09 -18.60
C ARG A 313 -11.47 -6.84 -18.28
N THR A 314 -10.95 -7.56 -19.26
CA THR A 314 -9.58 -8.10 -19.20
C THR A 314 -8.61 -6.99 -19.58
N GLY A 315 -7.64 -6.70 -18.73
CA GLY A 315 -6.59 -5.73 -19.06
C GLY A 315 -6.10 -4.92 -17.87
N ALA A 316 -5.09 -4.14 -18.16
CA ALA A 316 -4.39 -3.29 -17.21
C ALA A 316 -5.28 -2.18 -16.64
N ILE A 317 -5.05 -1.81 -15.39
CA ILE A 317 -5.62 -0.61 -14.78
C ILE A 317 -4.98 0.60 -15.43
N THR A 318 -5.77 1.61 -15.79
CA THR A 318 -5.29 2.84 -16.44
C THR A 318 -5.52 4.07 -15.54
N VAL A 319 -4.81 5.17 -15.84
CA VAL A 319 -5.08 6.47 -15.19
C VAL A 319 -6.54 6.86 -15.38
N SER A 320 -7.09 6.65 -16.59
CA SER A 320 -8.50 6.96 -16.88
C SER A 320 -9.48 6.18 -16.00
N ASP A 321 -9.15 4.94 -15.63
CA ASP A 321 -9.99 4.15 -14.73
C ASP A 321 -10.04 4.75 -13.33
N ILE A 322 -8.89 5.20 -12.82
CA ILE A 322 -8.79 5.84 -11.51
C ILE A 322 -9.55 7.18 -11.51
N LEU A 323 -9.39 7.98 -12.57
CA LEU A 323 -10.12 9.24 -12.74
C LEU A 323 -11.63 9.01 -12.85
N GLU A 324 -12.04 7.92 -13.49
CA GLU A 324 -13.46 7.58 -13.67
C GLU A 324 -14.09 7.06 -12.37
N ILE A 325 -13.35 6.31 -11.54
CA ILE A 325 -13.76 5.97 -10.17
C ILE A 325 -13.95 7.26 -9.36
N HIS A 326 -12.97 8.14 -9.37
CA HIS A 326 -13.03 9.42 -8.64
C HIS A 326 -14.18 10.30 -9.15
N ARG A 327 -14.40 10.36 -10.45
CA ARG A 327 -15.52 11.13 -11.03
C ARG A 327 -16.87 10.70 -10.48
N ARG A 328 -17.06 9.41 -10.21
CA ARG A 328 -18.29 8.91 -9.57
C ARG A 328 -18.32 9.21 -8.09
N VAL A 329 -17.21 9.00 -7.39
CA VAL A 329 -17.10 9.27 -5.95
C VAL A 329 -17.48 10.71 -5.63
N LEU A 330 -17.03 11.68 -6.43
CA LEU A 330 -17.23 13.10 -6.16
C LEU A 330 -18.36 13.73 -6.97
N GLY A 331 -18.80 13.08 -8.06
CA GLY A 331 -19.67 13.70 -9.06
C GLY A 331 -21.03 14.15 -8.58
N TYR A 332 -21.52 13.63 -7.45
CA TYR A 332 -22.78 14.07 -6.82
C TYR A 332 -22.57 15.20 -5.81
N VAL A 333 -21.32 15.41 -5.35
CA VAL A 333 -20.95 16.46 -4.39
C VAL A 333 -20.34 17.65 -5.12
N ASP A 334 -19.35 17.39 -5.96
CA ASP A 334 -18.68 18.38 -6.80
C ASP A 334 -18.40 17.81 -8.20
N PRO A 335 -19.35 17.95 -9.13
CA PRO A 335 -19.20 17.45 -10.49
C PRO A 335 -18.12 18.18 -11.30
N VAL A 336 -17.68 19.36 -10.87
CA VAL A 336 -16.63 20.13 -11.56
C VAL A 336 -15.27 19.53 -11.28
N GLU A 337 -15.00 19.16 -10.04
CA GLU A 337 -13.71 18.57 -9.59
C GLU A 337 -13.69 17.04 -9.78
N GLY A 338 -14.84 16.42 -10.00
CA GLY A 338 -14.96 14.97 -10.21
C GLY A 338 -14.14 14.46 -11.40
N GLY A 339 -13.12 13.61 -11.13
CA GLY A 339 -12.24 13.04 -12.16
C GLY A 339 -11.14 13.98 -12.64
N ARG A 340 -10.87 15.06 -11.93
CA ARG A 340 -9.81 16.02 -12.27
C ARG A 340 -8.67 15.98 -11.24
N LEU A 341 -7.46 16.10 -11.73
CA LEU A 341 -6.29 16.31 -10.88
C LEU A 341 -6.31 17.73 -10.31
N ARG A 342 -5.95 17.87 -9.04
CA ARG A 342 -5.86 19.18 -8.37
C ARG A 342 -4.83 20.09 -9.03
N THR A 343 -5.10 21.38 -9.00
CA THR A 343 -4.20 22.43 -9.50
C THR A 343 -3.51 23.20 -8.37
N SER A 344 -3.95 23.00 -7.13
CA SER A 344 -3.38 23.64 -5.94
C SER A 344 -2.59 22.65 -5.08
N GLN A 345 -1.62 23.17 -4.32
CA GLN A 345 -0.89 22.38 -3.31
C GLN A 345 -1.83 22.09 -2.14
N VAL A 346 -1.77 20.85 -1.65
CA VAL A 346 -2.51 20.37 -0.48
C VAL A 346 -1.54 19.84 0.57
N PHE A 347 -2.01 19.78 1.81
CA PHE A 347 -1.26 19.25 2.95
C PHE A 347 -2.15 18.25 3.69
N VAL A 348 -1.60 17.10 4.04
CA VAL A 348 -2.36 16.00 4.66
C VAL A 348 -1.68 15.61 5.97
N GLY A 349 -2.11 16.20 7.07
CA GLY A 349 -1.42 16.06 8.34
C GLY A 349 0.04 16.54 8.24
N HIS A 350 0.98 15.64 8.46
CA HIS A 350 2.42 15.92 8.31
C HIS A 350 2.98 15.58 6.93
N HIS A 351 2.18 14.94 6.07
CA HIS A 351 2.58 14.60 4.71
C HIS A 351 2.36 15.76 3.76
N ILE A 352 3.36 16.03 2.91
CA ILE A 352 3.29 17.02 1.83
C ILE A 352 3.24 16.24 0.50
N PRO A 353 2.06 16.11 -0.10
CA PRO A 353 1.92 15.44 -1.39
C PRO A 353 2.71 16.13 -2.51
N PRO A 354 3.00 15.44 -3.62
CA PRO A 354 3.69 16.00 -4.77
C PRO A 354 3.08 17.31 -5.27
N HIS A 355 3.90 18.17 -5.87
CA HIS A 355 3.44 19.42 -6.44
C HIS A 355 2.44 19.18 -7.59
N PRO A 356 1.41 20.01 -7.78
CA PRO A 356 0.38 19.81 -8.81
C PRO A 356 0.92 19.59 -10.23
N ARG A 357 2.00 20.25 -10.60
CA ARG A 357 2.66 20.10 -11.94
C ARG A 357 3.20 18.69 -12.18
N ASP A 358 3.49 17.92 -11.12
CA ASP A 358 4.09 16.60 -11.20
C ASP A 358 3.05 15.46 -11.09
N LEU A 359 1.78 15.79 -10.81
CA LEU A 359 0.73 14.79 -10.55
C LEU A 359 0.49 13.86 -11.75
N GLN A 360 0.48 14.40 -12.97
CA GLN A 360 0.28 13.57 -14.16
C GLN A 360 1.36 12.49 -14.24
N ARG A 361 2.63 12.86 -14.06
CA ARG A 361 3.76 11.92 -14.06
C ARG A 361 3.62 10.88 -12.93
N HIS A 362 3.27 11.30 -11.72
CA HIS A 362 3.08 10.37 -10.60
C HIS A 362 1.91 9.42 -10.81
N MET A 363 0.83 9.85 -11.46
CA MET A 363 -0.28 8.97 -11.81
C MET A 363 0.12 7.95 -12.89
N GLU A 364 0.93 8.33 -13.85
CA GLU A 364 1.48 7.43 -14.87
C GLU A 364 2.44 6.42 -14.25
N GLU A 365 3.34 6.86 -13.36
CA GLU A 365 4.24 5.99 -12.58
C GLU A 365 3.46 5.00 -11.70
N LEU A 366 2.39 5.47 -11.04
CA LEU A 366 1.51 4.59 -10.25
C LEU A 366 0.89 3.50 -11.13
N VAL A 367 0.35 3.86 -12.28
CA VAL A 367 -0.29 2.91 -13.19
C VAL A 367 0.72 1.96 -13.82
N GLN A 368 1.91 2.43 -14.17
CA GLN A 368 3.00 1.58 -14.62
C GLN A 368 3.38 0.55 -13.56
N TRP A 369 3.50 0.99 -12.29
CA TRP A 369 3.76 0.09 -11.17
C TRP A 369 2.62 -0.91 -10.96
N LEU A 370 1.34 -0.48 -10.98
CA LEU A 370 0.18 -1.37 -10.83
C LEU A 370 0.18 -2.52 -11.85
N ASN A 371 0.73 -2.30 -13.04
CA ASN A 371 0.73 -3.28 -14.12
C ASN A 371 2.09 -3.95 -14.34
N SER A 372 3.08 -3.71 -13.46
CA SER A 372 4.39 -4.34 -13.59
C SER A 372 4.36 -5.82 -13.21
N GLU A 373 5.21 -6.63 -13.83
CA GLU A 373 5.31 -8.07 -13.53
C GLU A 373 5.67 -8.31 -12.07
N GLU A 374 6.57 -7.50 -11.51
CA GLU A 374 6.97 -7.60 -10.10
C GLU A 374 5.77 -7.37 -9.17
N THR A 375 4.94 -6.37 -9.47
CA THR A 375 3.75 -6.06 -8.65
C THR A 375 2.70 -7.17 -8.75
N LEU A 376 2.51 -7.74 -9.92
CA LEU A 376 1.55 -8.83 -10.13
C LEU A 376 1.98 -10.15 -9.47
N GLN A 377 3.25 -10.28 -9.06
CA GLN A 377 3.75 -11.41 -8.27
C GLN A 377 3.58 -11.23 -6.76
N LEU A 378 3.23 -10.03 -6.28
CA LEU A 378 2.97 -9.78 -4.88
C LEU A 378 1.74 -10.54 -4.40
N HIS A 379 1.72 -10.85 -3.10
CA HIS A 379 0.49 -11.37 -2.48
C HIS A 379 -0.67 -10.38 -2.68
N PRO A 380 -1.89 -10.82 -3.05
CA PRO A 380 -3.00 -9.92 -3.38
C PRO A 380 -3.32 -8.86 -2.32
N VAL A 381 -3.20 -9.22 -1.03
CA VAL A 381 -3.42 -8.29 0.09
C VAL A 381 -2.32 -7.24 0.15
N GLU A 382 -1.08 -7.63 -0.06
CA GLU A 382 0.07 -6.73 -0.11
C GLU A 382 -0.05 -5.77 -1.29
N TYR A 383 -0.34 -6.28 -2.48
CA TYR A 383 -0.56 -5.48 -3.68
C TYR A 383 -1.70 -4.47 -3.48
N ALA A 384 -2.83 -4.89 -2.93
CA ALA A 384 -3.97 -4.03 -2.67
C ALA A 384 -3.65 -2.92 -1.65
N ALA A 385 -2.95 -3.26 -0.57
CA ALA A 385 -2.51 -2.29 0.43
C ALA A 385 -1.55 -1.26 -0.17
N LEU A 386 -0.59 -1.70 -0.97
CA LEU A 386 0.36 -0.80 -1.65
C LEU A 386 -0.34 0.08 -2.70
N ALA A 387 -1.29 -0.45 -3.46
CA ALA A 387 -2.08 0.32 -4.41
C ALA A 387 -2.85 1.46 -3.72
N HIS A 388 -3.49 1.14 -2.59
CA HIS A 388 -4.13 2.13 -1.73
C HIS A 388 -3.15 3.19 -1.25
N TYR A 389 -2.05 2.76 -0.61
CA TYR A 389 -1.07 3.67 -0.02
C TYR A 389 -0.47 4.63 -1.05
N LYS A 390 -0.03 4.10 -2.21
CA LYS A 390 0.57 4.92 -3.27
C LYS A 390 -0.39 6.00 -3.79
N LEU A 391 -1.68 5.70 -3.97
CA LEU A 391 -2.65 6.69 -4.42
C LEU A 391 -2.91 7.75 -3.34
N VAL A 392 -3.04 7.35 -2.05
CA VAL A 392 -3.18 8.30 -0.94
C VAL A 392 -1.93 9.17 -0.78
N TYR A 393 -0.74 8.62 -0.99
CA TYR A 393 0.53 9.34 -0.93
C TYR A 393 0.63 10.43 -2.00
N VAL A 394 0.26 10.10 -3.25
CA VAL A 394 0.22 11.08 -4.37
C VAL A 394 -0.84 12.15 -4.13
N HIS A 395 -1.96 11.78 -3.49
CA HIS A 395 -3.09 12.67 -3.16
C HIS A 395 -3.51 13.53 -4.33
N PRO A 396 -3.90 12.92 -5.46
CA PRO A 396 -3.99 13.64 -6.74
C PRO A 396 -5.21 14.54 -6.86
N PHE A 397 -6.19 14.45 -5.95
CA PHE A 397 -7.48 15.12 -6.03
C PHE A 397 -7.63 16.20 -4.96
N VAL A 398 -8.57 17.13 -5.16
CA VAL A 398 -8.94 18.14 -4.16
C VAL A 398 -9.62 17.49 -2.95
N ASP A 399 -10.54 16.54 -3.22
CA ASP A 399 -11.25 15.74 -2.22
C ASP A 399 -11.46 14.31 -2.77
N GLY A 400 -11.98 13.38 -1.96
CA GLY A 400 -12.28 12.00 -2.37
C GLY A 400 -11.08 11.07 -2.50
N ASN A 401 -9.87 11.49 -2.15
CA ASN A 401 -8.66 10.67 -2.25
C ASN A 401 -8.76 9.37 -1.43
N GLY A 402 -9.17 9.45 -0.17
CA GLY A 402 -9.32 8.28 0.69
C GLY A 402 -10.38 7.30 0.18
N ARG A 403 -11.55 7.79 -0.23
CA ARG A 403 -12.64 6.98 -0.81
C ARG A 403 -12.20 6.28 -2.09
N THR A 404 -11.54 7.02 -2.99
CA THR A 404 -11.02 6.47 -4.27
C THR A 404 -9.92 5.43 -4.03
N SER A 405 -9.02 5.65 -3.09
CA SER A 405 -7.94 4.70 -2.78
C SER A 405 -8.47 3.40 -2.17
N ARG A 406 -9.49 3.47 -1.29
CA ARG A 406 -10.15 2.26 -0.75
C ARG A 406 -10.90 1.48 -1.84
N LEU A 407 -11.46 2.18 -2.84
CA LEU A 407 -12.09 1.54 -3.99
C LEU A 407 -11.07 0.91 -4.94
N LEU A 408 -9.93 1.56 -5.20
CA LEU A 408 -8.83 0.97 -5.98
C LEU A 408 -8.27 -0.28 -5.29
N MET A 409 -8.07 -0.24 -3.99
CA MET A 409 -7.65 -1.40 -3.17
C MET A 409 -8.64 -2.58 -3.36
N ASN A 410 -9.93 -2.30 -3.28
CA ASN A 410 -10.94 -3.33 -3.44
C ASN A 410 -11.04 -3.85 -4.89
N LEU A 411 -10.81 -3.01 -5.89
CA LEU A 411 -10.69 -3.46 -7.28
C LEU A 411 -9.55 -4.49 -7.42
N VAL A 412 -8.38 -4.20 -6.87
CA VAL A 412 -7.22 -5.12 -6.89
C VAL A 412 -7.55 -6.44 -6.19
N LEU A 413 -8.15 -6.41 -5.00
CA LEU A 413 -8.58 -7.62 -4.28
C LEU A 413 -9.56 -8.46 -5.09
N MET A 414 -10.58 -7.83 -5.68
CA MET A 414 -11.60 -8.51 -6.46
C MET A 414 -11.05 -9.10 -7.76
N GLN A 415 -10.09 -8.44 -8.43
CA GLN A 415 -9.38 -9.01 -9.59
C GLN A 415 -8.60 -10.27 -9.22
N ALA A 416 -8.10 -10.36 -8.00
CA ALA A 416 -7.45 -11.54 -7.45
C ALA A 416 -8.43 -12.55 -6.81
N HIS A 417 -9.75 -12.38 -7.04
CA HIS A 417 -10.82 -13.22 -6.49
C HIS A 417 -10.98 -13.19 -4.95
N TYR A 418 -10.45 -12.16 -4.29
CA TYR A 418 -10.74 -11.88 -2.89
C TYR A 418 -12.06 -11.12 -2.77
N PRO A 419 -12.79 -11.26 -1.68
CA PRO A 419 -13.94 -10.40 -1.43
C PRO A 419 -13.47 -8.95 -1.19
N PRO A 420 -14.30 -7.94 -1.55
CA PRO A 420 -14.02 -6.57 -1.14
C PRO A 420 -14.04 -6.46 0.38
N ILE A 421 -13.08 -5.73 0.93
CA ILE A 421 -12.95 -5.55 2.38
C ILE A 421 -13.51 -4.20 2.83
N THR A 422 -13.87 -4.13 4.10
CA THR A 422 -14.35 -2.90 4.73
C THR A 422 -13.42 -2.51 5.87
N ILE A 423 -12.84 -1.32 5.79
CA ILE A 423 -12.19 -0.67 6.93
C ILE A 423 -13.29 -0.02 7.75
N ARG A 424 -13.45 -0.43 9.02
CA ARG A 424 -14.52 0.07 9.88
C ARG A 424 -14.18 1.44 10.44
N LYS A 425 -15.19 2.30 10.64
CA LYS A 425 -14.98 3.64 11.23
C LYS A 425 -14.33 3.59 12.61
N GLU A 426 -14.58 2.53 13.38
CA GLU A 426 -13.98 2.31 14.69
C GLU A 426 -12.45 2.09 14.60
N GLN A 427 -11.96 1.63 13.45
CA GLN A 427 -10.55 1.44 13.16
C GLN A 427 -9.88 2.70 12.55
N ARG A 428 -10.60 3.83 12.47
CA ARG A 428 -10.12 5.08 11.84
C ARG A 428 -8.79 5.52 12.42
N SER A 429 -8.62 5.47 13.73
CA SER A 429 -7.37 5.87 14.40
C SER A 429 -6.21 4.94 14.02
N GLU A 430 -6.42 3.61 14.03
CA GLU A 430 -5.43 2.61 13.65
C GLU A 430 -5.04 2.76 12.16
N TYR A 431 -6.04 3.00 11.31
CA TYR A 431 -5.86 3.23 9.87
C TYR A 431 -4.96 4.45 9.56
N TYR A 432 -5.24 5.61 10.17
CA TYR A 432 -4.41 6.80 9.95
C TYR A 432 -3.02 6.66 10.58
N ALA A 433 -2.91 6.06 11.77
CA ALA A 433 -1.61 5.80 12.38
C ALA A 433 -0.72 4.90 11.50
N ALA A 434 -1.30 3.88 10.86
CA ALA A 434 -0.59 3.00 9.94
C ALA A 434 -0.14 3.75 8.65
N LEU A 435 -0.96 4.68 8.14
CA LEU A 435 -0.61 5.54 7.01
C LEU A 435 0.50 6.54 7.36
N ASP A 436 0.45 7.13 8.55
CA ASP A 436 1.50 8.03 9.05
C ASP A 436 2.84 7.29 9.17
N THR A 437 2.82 6.05 9.69
CA THR A 437 3.99 5.19 9.75
C THR A 437 4.53 4.86 8.35
N ALA A 438 3.64 4.60 7.38
CA ALA A 438 4.02 4.37 5.98
C ALA A 438 4.68 5.62 5.37
N ASN A 439 4.18 6.82 5.68
CA ASN A 439 4.78 8.09 5.25
C ASN A 439 6.16 8.33 5.89
N GLU A 440 6.45 7.72 7.05
CA GLU A 440 7.77 7.73 7.69
C GLU A 440 8.74 6.69 7.09
N GLY A 441 8.28 5.87 6.13
CA GLY A 441 9.11 4.94 5.35
C GLY A 441 8.92 3.46 5.66
N ASP A 442 8.00 3.07 6.57
CA ASP A 442 7.66 1.66 6.81
C ASP A 442 6.18 1.38 6.51
N VAL A 443 5.91 0.86 5.32
CA VAL A 443 4.55 0.55 4.86
C VAL A 443 4.00 -0.78 5.42
N ARG A 444 4.85 -1.63 6.03
CA ARG A 444 4.45 -2.97 6.49
C ARG A 444 3.36 -2.96 7.58
N PRO A 445 3.35 -2.02 8.55
CA PRO A 445 2.22 -1.89 9.47
C PRO A 445 0.89 -1.66 8.77
N PHE A 446 0.89 -0.88 7.67
CA PHE A 446 -0.31 -0.67 6.87
C PHE A 446 -0.74 -1.95 6.12
N ILE A 447 0.21 -2.69 5.54
CA ILE A 447 -0.07 -3.99 4.89
C ILE A 447 -0.70 -4.97 5.90
N ARG A 448 -0.16 -5.07 7.11
CA ARG A 448 -0.71 -5.93 8.20
C ARG A 448 -2.09 -5.47 8.65
N PHE A 449 -2.33 -4.16 8.69
CA PHE A 449 -3.65 -3.61 8.98
C PHE A 449 -4.68 -4.03 7.91
N ILE A 450 -4.35 -3.95 6.63
CA ILE A 450 -5.22 -4.41 5.54
C ILE A 450 -5.40 -5.94 5.58
N ALA A 451 -4.35 -6.69 5.89
CA ALA A 451 -4.44 -8.14 6.08
C ALA A 451 -5.43 -8.51 7.20
N LYS A 452 -5.38 -7.82 8.33
CA LYS A 452 -6.33 -7.96 9.45
C LYS A 452 -7.77 -7.64 9.02
N CYS A 453 -7.98 -6.56 8.27
CA CYS A 453 -9.30 -6.22 7.72
C CYS A 453 -9.81 -7.30 6.75
N THR A 454 -8.90 -7.86 5.94
CA THR A 454 -9.22 -8.97 5.02
C THR A 454 -9.64 -10.21 5.79
N GLU A 455 -8.90 -10.59 6.81
CA GLU A 455 -9.22 -11.75 7.66
C GLU A 455 -10.58 -11.60 8.35
N ILE A 456 -10.85 -10.44 8.96
CA ILE A 456 -12.14 -10.13 9.59
C ILE A 456 -13.31 -10.26 8.59
N THR A 457 -13.12 -9.77 7.38
CA THR A 457 -14.15 -9.88 6.32
C THR A 457 -14.39 -11.34 5.94
N LEU A 458 -13.33 -12.11 5.74
CA LEU A 458 -13.43 -13.54 5.42
C LEU A 458 -14.10 -14.33 6.53
N ASP A 459 -13.75 -14.07 7.79
CA ASP A 459 -14.39 -14.73 8.94
C ASP A 459 -15.88 -14.39 9.01
N THR A 460 -16.25 -13.15 8.78
CA THR A 460 -17.65 -12.72 8.73
C THR A 460 -18.43 -13.48 7.65
N LEU A 461 -17.87 -13.61 6.45
CA LEU A 461 -18.49 -14.33 5.33
C LEU A 461 -18.60 -15.84 5.63
N LEU A 462 -17.53 -16.45 6.13
CA LEU A 462 -17.50 -17.89 6.45
C LEU A 462 -18.44 -18.27 7.59
N ILE A 463 -18.47 -17.49 8.69
CA ILE A 463 -19.35 -17.75 9.83
C ILE A 463 -20.81 -17.64 9.39
N SER A 464 -21.14 -16.63 8.57
CA SER A 464 -22.51 -16.43 8.09
C SER A 464 -23.01 -17.53 7.15
N THR A 465 -22.12 -18.36 6.61
CA THR A 465 -22.47 -19.46 5.70
C THR A 465 -22.44 -20.84 6.38
N THR A 466 -22.14 -20.90 7.69
CA THR A 466 -22.20 -22.15 8.44
C THR A 466 -23.65 -22.58 8.73
N GLU A 467 -23.88 -23.87 8.96
CA GLU A 467 -25.21 -24.43 9.21
C GLU A 467 -25.97 -23.76 10.35
N HIS A 468 -25.29 -23.21 11.35
CA HIS A 468 -25.90 -22.45 12.44
C HIS A 468 -26.49 -21.12 12.02
N ALA A 469 -26.11 -20.56 10.88
CA ALA A 469 -26.70 -19.35 10.32
C ALA A 469 -28.05 -19.60 9.61
N VAL A 470 -28.38 -20.84 9.31
CA VAL A 470 -29.64 -21.21 8.63
C VAL A 470 -30.86 -21.02 9.55
N GLY A 471 -30.65 -21.03 10.88
CA GLY A 471 -31.71 -20.80 11.88
C GLY A 471 -31.96 -19.34 12.26
N LEU A 472 -31.18 -18.40 11.74
CA LEU A 472 -31.47 -16.99 11.93
C LEU A 472 -32.71 -16.63 11.10
N PRO A 473 -33.76 -16.00 11.70
CA PRO A 473 -34.93 -15.58 10.95
C PRO A 473 -34.44 -14.76 9.76
N ALA A 474 -34.94 -15.06 8.57
CA ALA A 474 -34.77 -14.19 7.42
C ALA A 474 -35.05 -12.78 7.94
N ALA A 475 -34.10 -11.86 7.79
CA ALA A 475 -34.36 -10.46 8.05
C ALA A 475 -35.64 -10.19 7.28
N SER A 476 -36.76 -10.00 8.01
CA SER A 476 -38.06 -9.90 7.41
C SER A 476 -37.96 -8.82 6.36
N GLN A 477 -38.49 -9.07 5.16
CA GLN A 477 -38.63 -8.05 4.12
C GLN A 477 -39.34 -6.80 4.65
N ASP A 478 -39.89 -6.89 5.88
CA ASP A 478 -40.56 -5.85 6.65
C ASP A 478 -39.69 -4.90 7.44
N GLN A 479 -38.36 -5.11 7.49
CA GLN A 479 -37.40 -4.04 7.85
C GLN A 479 -37.04 -3.19 6.63
N ALA A 480 -37.96 -3.00 5.71
CA ALA A 480 -37.96 -1.86 4.82
C ALA A 480 -37.84 -0.61 5.69
N CYS A 481 -36.82 0.19 5.42
CA CYS A 481 -36.63 1.50 6.05
C CYS A 481 -37.99 2.16 6.35
N PRO A 482 -38.29 2.50 7.61
CA PRO A 482 -39.59 3.14 7.92
C PRO A 482 -39.84 4.38 7.06
N ASP A 483 -38.77 5.10 6.68
CA ASP A 483 -38.81 6.26 5.81
C ASP A 483 -39.01 5.90 4.31
N CYS A 484 -38.90 4.62 3.93
CA CYS A 484 -39.19 4.18 2.55
C CYS A 484 -40.67 3.86 2.30
N LYS A 485 -41.55 3.83 3.32
CA LYS A 485 -42.97 3.52 3.20
C LYS A 485 -43.88 4.73 2.89
N GLN A 486 -43.33 5.94 2.79
CA GLN A 486 -44.14 7.07 2.31
C GLN A 486 -44.28 7.01 0.79
N THR A 487 -45.19 6.13 0.35
CA THR A 487 -45.77 6.16 -0.98
C THR A 487 -46.62 7.42 -1.09
N ILE A 488 -46.26 8.32 -2.00
CA ILE A 488 -47.05 9.48 -2.40
C ILE A 488 -48.34 8.93 -3.01
N PRO A 489 -49.55 9.37 -2.58
CA PRO A 489 -50.77 8.98 -3.25
C PRO A 489 -50.73 9.58 -4.65
N ILE A 490 -50.89 8.72 -5.66
CA ILE A 490 -51.13 9.12 -7.02
C ILE A 490 -52.59 9.63 -7.03
N HIS A 491 -52.77 10.94 -7.10
CA HIS A 491 -54.08 11.51 -7.49
C HIS A 491 -54.21 11.33 -8.98
N ASN A 492 -55.31 10.59 -9.35
CA ASN A 492 -55.84 10.47 -10.71
C ASN A 492 -56.18 11.81 -11.35
#